data_12558047c4d5dce46f849a57eb697948
#
_entry.id   12558047c4d5dce46f849a57eb697948
#
_cell.length_a   1.000
_cell.length_b   1.000
_cell.length_c   1.000
_cell.angle_alpha   90.00
_cell.angle_beta   90.00
_cell.angle_gamma   90.00
#
_symmetry.space_group_name_H-M   'P 1'
#
loop_
_entity.id
_entity.type
_entity.pdbx_description
1 polymer ?
#
loop_
_entity_poly.entity_id
_entity_poly.type
_entity_poly.pdbx_seq_one_letter_code
_entity_poly.pdbx_strand_id
1 'polypeptide(L)'
;VERSRGLGDVYKRQDMEALLRSEDFKRWYSGKVEPKYAYYFKKSIPTPEFFNIRFDFKDSLNVKPQLPTSMVNPIQMNLVFVELFARATAACDGDFDRLFVPFRCIASDVYNKRQIVLGKGDLGDAVRASMSFPFVFKPIEIDSVLAYDGGIYNNFPTDVMRDDFHPDIIIGSVVAANPSKPKENDLMSQIENMVMQKTDYSIPV
;
A
#
# COMPACT_ATOMS: atom_id res chain seq x y z
N VAL A 1 21.21 15.47 14.94
CA VAL A 1 21.83 15.09 13.65
C VAL A 1 22.01 13.55 13.55
N GLU A 2 22.04 12.82 14.66
CA GLU A 2 22.17 11.35 14.64
C GLU A 2 20.84 10.59 14.50
N ARG A 3 19.71 11.23 14.74
CA ARG A 3 18.38 10.58 14.71
C ARG A 3 17.76 10.40 13.33
N SER A 4 18.30 11.02 12.28
CA SER A 4 17.84 10.81 10.90
C SER A 4 18.40 9.54 10.24
N ARG A 5 19.12 8.71 10.99
CA ARG A 5 19.77 7.51 10.48
C ARG A 5 18.91 6.25 10.48
N GLY A 6 17.67 6.28 10.92
CA GLY A 6 16.92 5.07 11.25
C GLY A 6 16.51 4.19 10.07
N LEU A 7 15.94 4.72 9.03
CA LEU A 7 15.78 3.99 7.77
C LEU A 7 17.07 4.05 6.94
N GLY A 8 17.91 5.08 7.17
CA GLY A 8 19.18 5.25 6.51
C GLY A 8 20.31 4.35 7.00
N ASP A 9 20.17 3.68 8.17
CA ASP A 9 21.19 2.74 8.67
C ASP A 9 20.91 1.30 8.23
N VAL A 10 19.68 0.95 7.88
CA VAL A 10 19.36 -0.36 7.27
C VAL A 10 19.68 -0.33 5.77
N TYR A 11 19.42 0.80 5.13
CA TYR A 11 19.79 1.06 3.74
C TYR A 11 20.37 2.46 3.63
N LYS A 12 21.64 2.56 3.27
CA LYS A 12 22.22 3.83 2.83
C LYS A 12 21.34 4.37 1.70
N ARG A 13 21.18 5.70 1.62
CA ARG A 13 20.39 6.35 0.54
C ARG A 13 20.66 5.75 -0.84
N GLN A 14 21.91 5.40 -1.10
CA GLN A 14 22.33 4.77 -2.36
C GLN A 14 21.73 3.39 -2.57
N ASP A 15 21.62 2.59 -1.50
CA ASP A 15 21.05 1.24 -1.56
C ASP A 15 19.53 1.31 -1.77
N MET A 16 18.85 2.27 -1.14
CA MET A 16 17.43 2.52 -1.39
C MET A 16 17.18 2.98 -2.83
N GLU A 17 17.98 3.90 -3.35
CA GLU A 17 17.87 4.34 -4.73
C GLU A 17 18.14 3.20 -5.70
N ALA A 18 19.16 2.39 -5.45
CA ALA A 18 19.48 1.22 -6.26
C ALA A 18 18.34 0.19 -6.25
N LEU A 19 17.74 -0.07 -5.07
CA LEU A 19 16.59 -0.95 -4.92
C LEU A 19 15.38 -0.46 -5.73
N LEU A 20 15.00 0.81 -5.57
CA LEU A 20 13.85 1.40 -6.25
C LEU A 20 14.03 1.46 -7.78
N ARG A 21 15.28 1.57 -8.26
CA ARG A 21 15.61 1.54 -9.70
C ARG A 21 15.80 0.14 -10.26
N SER A 22 15.83 -0.89 -9.41
CA SER A 22 16.08 -2.27 -9.82
C SER A 22 14.95 -2.86 -10.66
N GLU A 23 15.27 -3.83 -11.49
CA GLU A 23 14.28 -4.62 -12.21
C GLU A 23 13.46 -5.49 -11.26
N ASP A 24 14.02 -5.84 -10.09
CA ASP A 24 13.30 -6.57 -9.04
C ASP A 24 12.14 -5.74 -8.51
N PHE A 25 12.37 -4.47 -8.16
CA PHE A 25 11.33 -3.57 -7.71
C PHE A 25 10.20 -3.40 -8.75
N LYS A 26 10.58 -3.26 -10.02
CA LYS A 26 9.61 -3.19 -11.13
C LYS A 26 8.75 -4.46 -11.23
N ARG A 27 9.37 -5.62 -11.02
CA ARG A 27 8.66 -6.91 -11.02
C ARG A 27 7.68 -7.02 -9.85
N TRP A 28 8.10 -6.64 -8.65
CA TRP A 28 7.23 -6.70 -7.46
C TRP A 28 5.99 -5.86 -7.64
N TYR A 29 6.18 -4.64 -8.08
CA TYR A 29 5.10 -3.68 -8.31
C TYR A 29 4.23 -4.04 -9.53
N SER A 30 4.76 -4.71 -10.55
CA SER A 30 3.97 -5.17 -11.70
C SER A 30 3.19 -6.46 -11.45
N GLY A 31 3.42 -7.13 -10.32
CA GLY A 31 2.78 -8.41 -9.96
C GLY A 31 3.23 -9.60 -10.81
N LYS A 32 4.30 -9.46 -11.60
CA LYS A 32 4.85 -10.55 -12.41
C LYS A 32 5.64 -11.50 -11.52
N VAL A 33 5.17 -12.74 -11.45
CA VAL A 33 5.86 -13.81 -10.71
C VAL A 33 7.01 -14.35 -11.58
N GLU A 34 8.21 -14.46 -10.98
CA GLU A 34 9.32 -15.10 -11.69
C GLU A 34 8.99 -16.56 -12.06
N PRO A 35 9.32 -17.00 -13.28
CA PRO A 35 9.03 -18.36 -13.73
C PRO A 35 9.61 -19.46 -12.82
N LYS A 36 10.71 -19.17 -12.11
CA LYS A 36 11.34 -20.12 -11.17
C LYS A 36 10.48 -20.42 -9.95
N TYR A 37 9.58 -19.50 -9.56
CA TYR A 37 8.63 -19.69 -8.44
C TYR A 37 7.25 -20.16 -8.91
N ALA A 38 7.01 -20.24 -10.22
CA ALA A 38 5.79 -20.79 -10.75
C ALA A 38 5.82 -22.32 -10.70
N TYR A 39 4.79 -22.95 -10.12
CA TYR A 39 4.68 -24.39 -10.09
C TYR A 39 4.72 -24.96 -11.52
N TYR A 40 5.76 -25.76 -11.82
CA TYR A 40 6.00 -26.31 -13.15
C TYR A 40 4.82 -27.13 -13.69
N PHE A 41 4.09 -27.82 -12.81
CA PHE A 41 2.99 -28.72 -13.16
C PHE A 41 1.60 -28.06 -13.28
N LYS A 42 1.48 -26.79 -12.93
CA LYS A 42 0.20 -26.05 -13.00
C LYS A 42 0.28 -24.82 -13.89
N LYS A 43 1.12 -24.85 -14.90
CA LYS A 43 1.09 -23.79 -15.92
C LYS A 43 -0.20 -23.97 -16.74
N SER A 44 -1.25 -23.25 -16.39
CA SER A 44 -2.28 -22.93 -17.34
C SER A 44 -1.65 -22.17 -18.51
N ILE A 45 -2.03 -22.52 -19.71
CA ILE A 45 -1.67 -21.75 -20.91
C ILE A 45 -2.09 -20.31 -20.63
N PRO A 46 -1.21 -19.32 -20.75
CA PRO A 46 -1.58 -17.93 -20.52
C PRO A 46 -2.61 -17.52 -21.58
N THR A 47 -3.86 -17.62 -21.22
CA THR A 47 -4.95 -17.00 -21.96
C THR A 47 -5.09 -15.58 -21.42
N PRO A 48 -5.26 -14.57 -22.27
CA PRO A 48 -5.57 -13.22 -21.84
C PRO A 48 -6.99 -13.20 -21.26
N GLU A 49 -7.11 -13.57 -20.00
CA GLU A 49 -8.39 -13.57 -19.28
C GLU A 49 -8.60 -12.16 -18.70
N PHE A 50 -9.33 -11.32 -19.41
CA PHE A 50 -9.81 -10.04 -18.87
C PHE A 50 -10.97 -10.24 -17.88
N PHE A 51 -11.69 -11.36 -17.97
CA PHE A 51 -12.80 -11.68 -17.08
C PHE A 51 -12.80 -13.19 -16.79
N ASN A 52 -12.85 -13.55 -15.52
CA ASN A 52 -13.04 -14.92 -15.08
C ASN A 52 -14.44 -15.02 -14.47
N ILE A 53 -15.36 -15.70 -15.16
CA ILE A 53 -16.71 -15.97 -14.64
C ILE A 53 -16.70 -17.38 -14.07
N ARG A 54 -16.72 -17.49 -12.75
CA ARG A 54 -16.81 -18.77 -12.07
C ARG A 54 -18.29 -19.10 -11.83
N PHE A 55 -18.75 -20.18 -12.45
CA PHE A 55 -20.09 -20.71 -12.20
C PHE A 55 -20.02 -21.71 -11.05
N ASP A 56 -20.69 -21.41 -9.93
CA ASP A 56 -20.87 -22.37 -8.85
C ASP A 56 -22.27 -22.99 -8.99
N PHE A 57 -22.31 -24.24 -9.42
CA PHE A 57 -23.56 -24.98 -9.67
C PHE A 57 -24.18 -25.59 -8.40
N LYS A 58 -23.61 -25.35 -7.22
CA LYS A 58 -24.11 -25.92 -5.97
C LYS A 58 -25.31 -25.23 -5.37
N ASP A 59 -25.51 -23.96 -5.68
CA ASP A 59 -26.68 -23.21 -5.21
C ASP A 59 -27.34 -22.51 -6.40
N SER A 60 -28.61 -22.89 -6.63
CA SER A 60 -29.49 -22.47 -7.68
C SER A 60 -29.30 -21.01 -8.14
N LEU A 61 -28.86 -20.80 -9.39
CA LEU A 61 -29.04 -19.62 -10.25
C LEU A 61 -28.51 -18.25 -9.77
N ASN A 62 -27.64 -18.20 -8.79
CA ASN A 62 -26.92 -16.94 -8.48
C ASN A 62 -25.60 -16.86 -9.22
N VAL A 63 -25.63 -16.52 -10.49
CA VAL A 63 -24.44 -16.14 -11.25
C VAL A 63 -23.98 -14.78 -10.77
N LYS A 64 -23.05 -14.74 -9.83
CA LYS A 64 -22.36 -13.50 -9.44
C LYS A 64 -21.12 -13.36 -10.33
N PRO A 65 -21.08 -12.45 -11.29
CA PRO A 65 -19.84 -12.18 -12.03
C PRO A 65 -18.79 -11.71 -11.03
N GLN A 66 -17.75 -12.47 -10.84
CA GLN A 66 -16.59 -12.05 -10.04
C GLN A 66 -15.76 -11.11 -10.93
N LEU A 67 -15.96 -9.81 -10.77
CA LEU A 67 -15.05 -8.83 -11.33
C LEU A 67 -13.68 -8.96 -10.65
N PRO A 68 -12.57 -8.83 -11.38
CA PRO A 68 -11.25 -8.81 -10.77
C PRO A 68 -11.18 -7.66 -9.76
N THR A 69 -10.88 -7.99 -8.50
CA THR A 69 -10.82 -7.00 -7.41
C THR A 69 -9.51 -6.23 -7.39
N SER A 70 -8.53 -6.64 -8.21
CA SER A 70 -7.24 -5.97 -8.33
C SER A 70 -6.59 -6.29 -9.68
N MET A 71 -5.89 -5.31 -10.25
CA MET A 71 -5.15 -5.46 -11.51
C MET A 71 -3.79 -6.12 -11.29
N VAL A 72 -3.20 -5.96 -10.11
CA VAL A 72 -1.85 -6.41 -9.77
C VAL A 72 -1.92 -7.52 -8.74
N ASN A 73 -1.19 -8.62 -9.00
CA ASN A 73 -1.04 -9.71 -8.05
C ASN A 73 -0.05 -9.27 -6.93
N PRO A 74 -0.48 -9.17 -5.67
CA PRO A 74 0.36 -8.65 -4.59
C PRO A 74 1.34 -9.67 -4.00
N ILE A 75 1.29 -10.95 -4.40
CA ILE A 75 2.03 -12.04 -3.74
C ILE A 75 3.53 -11.73 -3.66
N GLN A 76 4.15 -11.29 -4.77
CA GLN A 76 5.58 -10.98 -4.80
C GLN A 76 5.91 -9.83 -3.85
N MET A 77 5.13 -8.78 -3.86
CA MET A 77 5.32 -7.63 -3.00
C MET A 77 5.15 -7.99 -1.53
N ASN A 78 4.13 -8.79 -1.19
CA ASN A 78 3.92 -9.24 0.19
C ASN A 78 5.10 -10.06 0.70
N LEU A 79 5.64 -11.00 -0.10
CA LEU A 79 6.81 -11.80 0.29
C LEU A 79 8.04 -10.93 0.52
N VAL A 80 8.28 -9.96 -0.37
CA VAL A 80 9.41 -9.04 -0.24
C VAL A 80 9.26 -8.14 0.98
N PHE A 81 8.07 -7.66 1.27
CA PHE A 81 7.83 -6.84 2.47
C PHE A 81 8.06 -7.61 3.77
N VAL A 82 7.66 -8.90 3.81
CA VAL A 82 8.03 -9.77 4.93
C VAL A 82 9.54 -9.87 5.04
N GLU A 83 10.25 -10.11 3.96
CA GLU A 83 11.71 -10.23 3.96
C GLU A 83 12.41 -8.93 4.41
N LEU A 84 11.96 -7.78 3.91
CA LEU A 84 12.54 -6.47 4.21
C LEU A 84 12.25 -6.01 5.63
N PHE A 85 11.02 -6.21 6.12
CA PHE A 85 10.56 -5.58 7.36
C PHE A 85 10.50 -6.51 8.57
N ALA A 86 10.56 -7.85 8.39
CA ALA A 86 10.44 -8.80 9.51
C ALA A 86 11.47 -8.56 10.64
N ARG A 87 12.70 -8.20 10.28
CA ARG A 87 13.74 -7.91 11.29
C ARG A 87 13.43 -6.65 12.09
N ALA A 88 12.90 -5.62 11.43
CA ALA A 88 12.53 -4.37 12.07
C ALA A 88 11.31 -4.58 12.98
N THR A 89 10.29 -5.30 12.49
CA THR A 89 9.10 -5.68 13.26
C THR A 89 9.50 -6.47 14.52
N ALA A 90 10.38 -7.46 14.39
CA ALA A 90 10.86 -8.24 15.54
C ALA A 90 11.70 -7.41 16.52
N ALA A 91 12.54 -6.50 16.03
CA ALA A 91 13.38 -5.65 16.87
C ALA A 91 12.58 -4.63 17.69
N CYS A 92 11.47 -4.12 17.17
CA CYS A 92 10.59 -3.19 17.86
C CYS A 92 9.43 -3.88 18.61
N ASP A 93 9.35 -5.21 18.55
CA ASP A 93 8.24 -5.99 19.15
C ASP A 93 6.86 -5.52 18.66
N GLY A 94 6.79 -5.15 17.38
CA GLY A 94 5.60 -4.63 16.74
C GLY A 94 5.15 -3.24 17.23
N ASP A 95 5.94 -2.53 17.98
CA ASP A 95 5.66 -1.15 18.43
C ASP A 95 6.53 -0.17 17.64
N PHE A 96 5.93 0.59 16.73
CA PHE A 96 6.67 1.45 15.81
C PHE A 96 7.32 2.67 16.50
N ASP A 97 6.94 2.97 17.74
CA ASP A 97 7.65 3.97 18.56
C ASP A 97 9.02 3.48 19.03
N ARG A 98 9.23 2.17 19.06
CA ARG A 98 10.50 1.53 19.40
C ARG A 98 11.41 1.30 18.20
N LEU A 99 10.98 1.63 17.00
CA LEU A 99 11.86 1.69 15.84
C LEU A 99 12.94 2.75 16.05
N PHE A 100 14.06 2.60 15.38
CA PHE A 100 15.16 3.57 15.48
C PHE A 100 14.69 5.02 15.14
N VAL A 101 13.79 5.18 14.20
CA VAL A 101 12.99 6.39 14.00
C VAL A 101 11.54 6.01 14.22
N PRO A 102 10.84 6.58 15.20
CA PRO A 102 9.41 6.36 15.38
C PRO A 102 8.65 6.60 14.08
N PHE A 103 7.71 5.73 13.79
CA PHE A 103 7.07 5.67 12.48
C PHE A 103 5.54 5.59 12.59
N ARG A 104 4.86 6.25 11.67
CA ARG A 104 3.42 6.09 11.45
C ARG A 104 3.15 5.83 9.97
N CYS A 105 2.19 4.96 9.74
CA CYS A 105 1.69 4.64 8.42
C CYS A 105 0.20 4.93 8.37
N ILE A 106 -0.27 5.55 7.31
CA ILE A 106 -1.68 5.88 7.17
C ILE A 106 -2.33 4.89 6.23
N ALA A 107 -3.46 4.34 6.65
CA ALA A 107 -4.36 3.54 5.84
C ALA A 107 -5.78 4.10 5.91
N SER A 108 -6.69 3.56 5.11
CA SER A 108 -8.07 4.02 5.02
C SER A 108 -9.05 2.88 5.32
N ASP A 109 -9.94 3.10 6.26
CA ASP A 109 -11.15 2.30 6.50
C ASP A 109 -12.29 2.86 5.64
N VAL A 110 -12.49 2.27 4.47
CA VAL A 110 -13.48 2.75 3.50
C VAL A 110 -14.91 2.50 4.00
N TYR A 111 -15.12 1.47 4.82
CA TYR A 111 -16.44 1.17 5.38
C TYR A 111 -16.89 2.24 6.38
N ASN A 112 -16.04 2.60 7.33
CA ASN A 112 -16.32 3.63 8.33
C ASN A 112 -15.93 5.05 7.87
N LYS A 113 -15.39 5.21 6.66
CA LYS A 113 -14.98 6.49 6.05
C LYS A 113 -14.03 7.31 6.92
N ARG A 114 -12.98 6.67 7.41
CA ARG A 114 -11.98 7.29 8.28
C ARG A 114 -10.57 6.85 7.95
N GLN A 115 -9.61 7.67 8.31
CA GLN A 115 -8.21 7.26 8.33
C GLN A 115 -7.94 6.26 9.45
N ILE A 116 -6.95 5.41 9.25
CA ILE A 116 -6.37 4.53 10.25
C ILE A 116 -4.91 4.92 10.39
N VAL A 117 -4.50 5.27 11.61
CA VAL A 117 -3.09 5.53 11.94
C VAL A 117 -2.48 4.25 12.47
N LEU A 118 -1.54 3.67 11.73
CA LEU A 118 -0.86 2.44 12.06
C LEU A 118 0.47 2.77 12.74
N GLY A 119 0.56 2.51 14.02
CA GLY A 119 1.76 2.68 14.85
C GLY A 119 2.20 1.39 15.54
N LYS A 120 1.49 0.27 15.27
CA LYS A 120 1.75 -1.04 15.87
C LYS A 120 1.41 -2.16 14.89
N GLY A 121 1.92 -3.37 15.18
CA GLY A 121 1.66 -4.58 14.42
C GLY A 121 2.81 -4.98 13.50
N ASP A 122 2.52 -5.63 12.38
CA ASP A 122 3.53 -5.93 11.37
C ASP A 122 3.82 -4.71 10.50
N LEU A 123 5.08 -4.32 10.41
CA LEU A 123 5.51 -3.16 9.65
C LEU A 123 5.29 -3.35 8.14
N GLY A 124 5.48 -4.58 7.64
CA GLY A 124 5.26 -4.93 6.25
C GLY A 124 3.78 -4.78 5.87
N ASP A 125 2.89 -5.26 6.73
CA ASP A 125 1.45 -5.15 6.53
C ASP A 125 0.99 -3.69 6.59
N ALA A 126 1.52 -2.90 7.52
CA ALA A 126 1.22 -1.48 7.64
C ALA A 126 1.61 -0.70 6.37
N VAL A 127 2.84 -0.91 5.88
CA VAL A 127 3.33 -0.28 4.64
C VAL A 127 2.50 -0.78 3.44
N ARG A 128 2.17 -2.06 3.41
CA ARG A 128 1.37 -2.66 2.34
C ARG A 128 -0.06 -2.10 2.32
N ALA A 129 -0.68 -1.88 3.48
CA ALA A 129 -1.98 -1.25 3.58
C ALA A 129 -1.96 0.17 3.02
N SER A 130 -0.97 0.96 3.44
CA SER A 130 -0.81 2.35 3.03
C SER A 130 -0.64 2.57 1.52
N MET A 131 -0.30 1.54 0.77
CA MET A 131 -0.17 1.60 -0.68
C MET A 131 -1.21 0.76 -1.43
N SER A 132 -2.25 0.30 -0.74
CA SER A 132 -3.33 -0.52 -1.32
C SER A 132 -4.35 0.33 -2.07
N PHE A 133 -3.94 0.95 -3.18
CA PHE A 133 -4.83 1.76 -3.99
C PHE A 133 -5.97 0.88 -4.57
N PRO A 134 -7.23 1.31 -4.43
CA PRO A 134 -8.38 0.56 -4.91
C PRO A 134 -8.27 0.19 -6.40
N PHE A 135 -8.69 -1.02 -6.74
CA PHE A 135 -8.63 -1.64 -8.08
C PHE A 135 -7.21 -1.98 -8.56
N VAL A 136 -6.17 -1.30 -8.13
CA VAL A 136 -4.77 -1.63 -8.48
C VAL A 136 -4.29 -2.79 -7.62
N PHE A 137 -4.38 -2.64 -6.30
CA PHE A 137 -3.98 -3.66 -5.35
C PHE A 137 -5.16 -4.18 -4.53
N LYS A 138 -5.10 -5.46 -4.19
CA LYS A 138 -6.03 -6.04 -3.24
C LYS A 138 -5.81 -5.40 -1.86
N PRO A 139 -6.88 -4.98 -1.15
CA PRO A 139 -6.74 -4.47 0.22
C PRO A 139 -6.20 -5.55 1.15
N ILE A 140 -5.64 -5.14 2.26
CA ILE A 140 -5.15 -6.02 3.31
C ILE A 140 -6.07 -5.90 4.53
N GLU A 141 -6.27 -7.01 5.23
CA GLU A 141 -7.04 -7.02 6.47
C GLU A 141 -6.10 -6.76 7.66
N ILE A 142 -6.37 -5.70 8.41
CA ILE A 142 -5.68 -5.36 9.65
C ILE A 142 -6.74 -5.21 10.74
N ASP A 143 -6.62 -5.96 11.82
CA ASP A 143 -7.57 -5.94 12.95
C ASP A 143 -9.04 -6.06 12.50
N SER A 144 -9.31 -7.00 11.58
CA SER A 144 -10.64 -7.23 10.99
C SER A 144 -11.21 -6.07 10.18
N VAL A 145 -10.38 -5.11 9.79
CA VAL A 145 -10.73 -3.99 8.91
C VAL A 145 -10.01 -4.15 7.58
N LEU A 146 -10.75 -4.04 6.47
CA LEU A 146 -10.15 -3.97 5.14
C LEU A 146 -9.51 -2.60 4.94
N ALA A 147 -8.19 -2.58 5.02
CA ALA A 147 -7.38 -1.38 4.91
C ALA A 147 -6.97 -1.12 3.45
N TYR A 148 -7.19 0.11 3.03
CA TYR A 148 -6.83 0.64 1.72
C TYR A 148 -5.78 1.75 1.86
N ASP A 149 -5.33 2.27 0.73
CA ASP A 149 -4.39 3.38 0.64
C ASP A 149 -4.80 4.57 1.53
N GLY A 150 -3.86 5.05 2.33
CA GLY A 150 -4.08 6.17 3.24
C GLY A 150 -4.42 7.47 2.53
N GLY A 151 -3.94 7.65 1.31
CA GLY A 151 -4.21 8.82 0.48
C GLY A 151 -5.68 9.05 0.15
N ILE A 152 -6.57 8.08 0.40
CA ILE A 152 -8.02 8.25 0.23
C ILE A 152 -8.55 9.33 1.17
N TYR A 153 -8.13 9.32 2.45
CA TYR A 153 -8.64 10.25 3.47
C TYR A 153 -7.58 11.22 4.00
N ASN A 154 -6.30 10.83 4.01
CA ASN A 154 -5.22 11.68 4.48
C ASN A 154 -3.92 11.40 3.71
N ASN A 155 -3.74 12.12 2.60
CA ASN A 155 -2.58 11.96 1.72
C ASN A 155 -1.36 12.80 2.17
N PHE A 156 -1.52 13.68 3.16
CA PHE A 156 -0.45 14.50 3.70
C PHE A 156 -0.64 14.69 5.22
N PRO A 157 -0.31 13.66 6.04
CA PRO A 157 -0.71 13.51 7.42
C PRO A 157 0.10 14.39 8.39
N THR A 158 0.06 15.70 8.21
CA THR A 158 0.71 16.67 9.11
C THR A 158 0.04 16.75 10.48
N ASP A 159 -1.28 16.49 10.52
CA ASP A 159 -2.05 16.33 11.75
C ASP A 159 -1.50 15.20 12.61
N VAL A 160 -1.30 14.01 12.03
CA VAL A 160 -0.74 12.86 12.73
C VAL A 160 0.69 13.14 13.21
N MET A 161 1.52 13.79 12.39
CA MET A 161 2.88 14.17 12.78
C MET A 161 2.88 15.11 13.97
N ARG A 162 2.01 16.11 13.96
CA ARG A 162 1.89 17.06 15.07
C ARG A 162 1.39 16.39 16.35
N ASP A 163 0.32 15.60 16.21
CA ASP A 163 -0.41 15.09 17.37
C ASP A 163 0.30 13.89 18.05
N ASP A 164 0.99 13.04 17.27
CA ASP A 164 1.70 11.87 17.82
C ASP A 164 3.15 12.18 18.25
N PHE A 165 3.83 13.09 17.54
CA PHE A 165 5.27 13.29 17.75
C PHE A 165 5.63 14.66 18.32
N HIS A 166 4.72 15.62 18.30
CA HIS A 166 4.93 17.01 18.80
C HIS A 166 6.29 17.62 18.36
N PRO A 167 6.62 17.59 17.06
CA PRO A 167 7.91 18.08 16.58
C PRO A 167 7.96 19.60 16.58
N ASP A 168 9.16 20.15 16.79
CA ASP A 168 9.40 21.60 16.64
C ASP A 168 9.33 22.06 15.18
N ILE A 169 9.67 21.16 14.24
CA ILE A 169 9.71 21.45 12.79
C ILE A 169 9.15 20.24 12.05
N ILE A 170 8.20 20.49 11.14
CA ILE A 170 7.66 19.48 10.20
C ILE A 170 8.22 19.79 8.80
N ILE A 171 8.83 18.78 8.18
CA ILE A 171 9.27 18.83 6.79
C ILE A 171 8.41 17.87 5.99
N GLY A 172 7.62 18.40 5.07
CA GLY A 172 6.75 17.62 4.20
C GLY A 172 7.31 17.50 2.78
N SER A 173 7.18 16.31 2.18
CA SER A 173 7.51 16.07 0.77
C SER A 173 6.24 15.79 0.00
N VAL A 174 5.88 16.65 -0.93
CA VAL A 174 4.71 16.53 -1.79
C VAL A 174 5.13 15.91 -3.10
N VAL A 175 4.74 14.66 -3.32
CA VAL A 175 5.10 13.89 -4.54
C VAL A 175 3.90 13.62 -5.46
N ALA A 176 2.69 13.91 -4.98
CA ALA A 176 1.45 13.78 -5.75
C ALA A 176 0.69 15.10 -5.75
N ALA A 177 0.12 15.46 -6.89
CA ALA A 177 -0.83 16.56 -6.97
C ALA A 177 -2.24 16.06 -6.64
N ASN A 178 -3.13 16.99 -6.26
CA ASN A 178 -4.55 16.67 -6.15
C ASN A 178 -5.10 16.15 -7.50
N PRO A 179 -6.08 15.22 -7.49
CA PRO A 179 -6.68 14.70 -8.70
C PRO A 179 -7.10 15.82 -9.65
N SER A 180 -6.75 15.71 -10.91
CA SER A 180 -7.23 16.62 -11.95
C SER A 180 -8.72 16.39 -12.21
N LYS A 181 -9.38 17.31 -12.93
CA LYS A 181 -10.78 17.10 -13.31
C LYS A 181 -10.93 15.74 -14.04
N PRO A 182 -11.97 14.96 -13.72
CA PRO A 182 -12.18 13.66 -14.33
C PRO A 182 -12.38 13.81 -15.84
N LYS A 183 -11.79 12.91 -16.61
CA LYS A 183 -11.93 12.87 -18.06
C LYS A 183 -13.01 11.85 -18.43
N GLU A 184 -13.85 12.19 -19.38
CA GLU A 184 -15.00 11.35 -19.81
C GLU A 184 -14.56 9.94 -20.25
N ASN A 185 -13.42 9.83 -20.94
CA ASN A 185 -12.93 8.57 -21.52
C ASN A 185 -11.83 7.89 -20.67
N ASP A 186 -11.63 8.33 -19.42
CA ASP A 186 -10.60 7.79 -18.52
C ASP A 186 -11.25 7.32 -17.21
N LEU A 187 -11.61 6.04 -17.19
CA LEU A 187 -12.25 5.41 -16.03
C LEU A 187 -11.40 5.54 -14.76
N MET A 188 -10.07 5.45 -14.88
CA MET A 188 -9.19 5.55 -13.72
C MET A 188 -9.22 6.94 -13.10
N SER A 189 -9.20 7.98 -13.94
CA SER A 189 -9.34 9.37 -13.47
C SER A 189 -10.69 9.65 -12.81
N GLN A 190 -11.76 8.99 -13.29
CA GLN A 190 -13.09 9.10 -12.69
C GLN A 190 -13.11 8.42 -11.31
N ILE A 191 -12.58 7.21 -11.22
CA ILE A 191 -12.47 6.47 -9.95
C ILE A 191 -11.62 7.24 -8.95
N GLU A 192 -10.47 7.75 -9.37
CA GLU A 192 -9.59 8.57 -8.53
C GLU A 192 -10.35 9.75 -7.93
N ASN A 193 -11.10 10.48 -8.73
CA ASN A 193 -11.91 11.62 -8.26
C ASN A 193 -13.08 11.22 -7.35
N MET A 194 -13.60 9.99 -7.46
CA MET A 194 -14.65 9.48 -6.59
C MET A 194 -14.11 9.01 -5.24
N VAL A 195 -12.90 8.48 -5.22
CA VAL A 195 -12.31 7.80 -4.07
C VAL A 195 -11.40 8.74 -3.29
N MET A 196 -10.55 9.50 -3.96
CA MET A 196 -9.57 10.37 -3.32
C MET A 196 -10.16 11.71 -2.90
N GLN A 197 -9.94 12.08 -1.66
CA GLN A 197 -10.24 13.44 -1.20
C GLN A 197 -9.18 14.43 -1.67
N LYS A 198 -9.56 15.69 -1.83
CA LYS A 198 -8.58 16.75 -2.07
C LYS A 198 -7.73 16.92 -0.83
N THR A 199 -6.44 16.84 -1.02
CA THR A 199 -5.46 17.00 0.05
C THR A 199 -5.19 18.49 0.27
N ASP A 200 -5.26 18.92 1.53
CA ASP A 200 -4.71 20.20 1.95
C ASP A 200 -3.22 20.00 2.29
N TYR A 201 -2.36 20.60 1.51
CA TYR A 201 -0.91 20.56 1.71
C TYR A 201 -0.41 21.68 2.63
N SER A 202 -1.29 22.45 3.25
CA SER A 202 -0.89 23.42 4.25
C SER A 202 -0.36 22.72 5.50
N ILE A 203 0.72 23.25 6.05
CA ILE A 203 1.20 22.82 7.37
C ILE A 203 0.59 23.81 8.37
N PRO A 204 -0.31 23.36 9.26
CA PRO A 204 -0.84 24.23 10.29
C PRO A 204 0.30 24.75 11.17
N VAL A 205 0.38 26.04 11.33
CA VAL A 205 1.35 26.73 12.22
C VAL A 205 0.89 26.60 13.66
#